data_a02ce46ae47114c10801800636cb8cf8
#
_entry.id   a02ce46ae47114c10801800636cb8cf8
#
_cell.length_a   1.000
_cell.length_b   1.000
_cell.length_c   1.000
_cell.angle_alpha   90.00
_cell.angle_beta   90.00
_cell.angle_gamma   90.00
#
_symmetry.space_group_name_H-M   'P 1'
#
loop_
_entity.id
_entity.type
_entity.pdbx_description
1 polymer ?
#
loop_
_entity_poly.entity_id
_entity_poly.type
_entity_poly.pdbx_seq_one_letter_code
_entity_poly.pdbx_strand_id
1 'polypeptide(L)'
;MAHSLSAKKRVRQNAKKRTINRARKSHVKTQEKHLEEAIAKGDAQAAEEQYQVIARKLDKTAATSTMHKKTVARKKSRLAKKVNALKVKKV
;
A
#
# COMPACT_ATOMS: atom_id res chain seq x y z
N MET A 1 26.51 2.47 23.05
CA MET A 1 26.68 1.04 22.77
C MET A 1 25.57 0.20 23.35
N ALA A 2 25.12 -0.81 22.62
CA ALA A 2 23.96 -1.62 22.99
C ALA A 2 24.30 -2.70 24.03
N HIS A 3 24.89 -2.28 25.15
CA HIS A 3 25.27 -3.21 26.21
C HIS A 3 24.18 -3.40 27.27
N SER A 4 23.20 -2.50 27.35
CA SER A 4 22.09 -2.65 28.27
C SER A 4 21.05 -3.61 27.72
N LEU A 5 20.32 -4.29 28.63
CA LEU A 5 19.22 -5.17 28.23
C LEU A 5 18.14 -4.42 27.43
N SER A 6 17.85 -3.18 27.80
CA SER A 6 16.86 -2.35 27.09
C SER A 6 17.33 -1.99 25.68
N ALA A 7 18.62 -1.72 25.47
CA ALA A 7 19.16 -1.45 24.15
C ALA A 7 19.11 -2.70 23.25
N LYS A 8 19.45 -3.88 23.81
CA LYS A 8 19.32 -5.15 23.09
C LYS A 8 17.88 -5.46 22.70
N LYS A 9 16.95 -5.21 23.62
CA LYS A 9 15.52 -5.38 23.36
C LYS A 9 15.05 -4.47 22.23
N ARG A 10 15.51 -3.21 22.21
CA ARG A 10 15.18 -2.24 21.17
C ARG A 10 15.68 -2.68 19.80
N VAL A 11 16.90 -3.23 19.71
CA VAL A 11 17.46 -3.77 18.47
C VAL A 11 16.58 -4.90 17.93
N ARG A 12 16.19 -5.83 18.79
CA ARG A 12 15.30 -6.95 18.38
C ARG A 12 13.94 -6.46 17.92
N GLN A 13 13.35 -5.49 18.63
CA GLN A 13 12.05 -4.91 18.25
C GLN A 13 12.14 -4.18 16.92
N ASN A 14 13.22 -3.46 16.67
CA ASN A 14 13.43 -2.75 15.41
C ASN A 14 13.60 -3.72 14.24
N ALA A 15 14.30 -4.84 14.43
CA ALA A 15 14.43 -5.87 13.41
C ALA A 15 13.08 -6.49 13.06
N LYS A 16 12.26 -6.80 14.06
CA LYS A 16 10.88 -7.30 13.87
C LYS A 16 10.03 -6.30 13.09
N LYS A 17 10.04 -5.03 13.50
CA LYS A 17 9.29 -3.97 12.82
C LYS A 17 9.72 -3.82 11.36
N ARG A 18 11.02 -3.89 11.09
CA ARG A 18 11.56 -3.81 9.75
C ARG A 18 11.01 -4.93 8.85
N THR A 19 11.01 -6.16 9.35
CA THR A 19 10.50 -7.32 8.62
C THR A 19 9.00 -7.16 8.32
N ILE A 20 8.20 -6.79 9.32
CA ILE A 20 6.76 -6.58 9.17
C ILE A 20 6.49 -5.44 8.18
N ASN A 21 7.21 -4.32 8.30
CA ASN A 21 7.02 -3.16 7.42
C ASN A 21 7.39 -3.49 5.97
N ARG A 22 8.45 -4.27 5.77
CA ARG A 22 8.84 -4.74 4.44
C ARG A 22 7.76 -5.60 3.81
N ALA A 23 7.17 -6.52 4.59
CA ALA A 23 6.09 -7.37 4.12
C ALA A 23 4.85 -6.54 3.75
N ARG A 24 4.49 -5.53 4.56
CA ARG A 24 3.36 -4.64 4.27
C ARG A 24 3.56 -3.84 3.00
N LYS A 25 4.76 -3.27 2.80
CA LYS A 25 5.10 -2.53 1.58
C LYS A 25 5.07 -3.41 0.34
N SER A 26 5.60 -4.62 0.45
CA SER A 26 5.57 -5.61 -0.62
C SER A 26 4.13 -5.97 -1.00
N HIS A 27 3.26 -6.14 -0.02
CA HIS A 27 1.83 -6.42 -0.22
C HIS A 27 1.13 -5.30 -0.98
N VAL A 28 1.42 -4.04 -0.61
CA VAL A 28 0.88 -2.87 -1.31
C VAL A 28 1.34 -2.86 -2.77
N LYS A 29 2.63 -3.10 -3.03
CA LYS A 29 3.17 -3.16 -4.39
C LYS A 29 2.48 -4.24 -5.23
N THR A 30 2.25 -5.41 -4.67
CA THR A 30 1.56 -6.51 -5.35
C THR A 30 0.14 -6.10 -5.73
N GLN A 31 -0.59 -5.46 -4.82
CA GLN A 31 -1.94 -4.99 -5.10
C GLN A 31 -1.98 -3.86 -6.13
N GLU A 32 -1.00 -2.96 -6.10
CA GLU A 32 -0.86 -1.92 -7.13
C GLU A 32 -0.65 -2.54 -8.51
N LYS A 33 0.17 -3.58 -8.61
CA LYS A 33 0.42 -4.30 -9.84
C LYS A 33 -0.86 -4.93 -10.38
N HIS A 34 -1.66 -5.56 -9.51
CA HIS A 34 -2.95 -6.14 -9.91
C HIS A 34 -3.91 -5.09 -10.45
N LEU A 35 -3.94 -3.91 -9.80
CA LEU A 35 -4.76 -2.81 -10.28
C LEU A 35 -4.31 -2.32 -11.65
N GLU A 36 -3.01 -2.15 -11.85
CA GLU A 36 -2.46 -1.71 -13.13
C GLU A 36 -2.73 -2.72 -14.25
N GLU A 37 -2.66 -4.01 -13.95
CA GLU A 37 -3.03 -5.06 -14.90
C GLU A 37 -4.50 -4.97 -15.31
N ALA A 38 -5.41 -4.74 -14.34
CA ALA A 38 -6.83 -4.56 -14.62
C ALA A 38 -7.08 -3.33 -15.49
N ILE A 39 -6.38 -2.23 -15.24
CA ILE A 39 -6.45 -1.01 -16.04
C ILE A 39 -5.95 -1.27 -17.46
N ALA A 40 -4.84 -1.97 -17.60
CA ALA A 40 -4.26 -2.31 -18.91
C ALA A 40 -5.19 -3.18 -19.74
N LYS A 41 -5.95 -4.08 -19.09
CA LYS A 41 -6.96 -4.92 -19.77
C LYS A 41 -8.22 -4.13 -20.14
N GLY A 42 -8.38 -2.92 -19.63
CA GLY A 42 -9.58 -2.11 -19.89
C GLY A 42 -10.82 -2.56 -19.13
N ASP A 43 -10.67 -3.40 -18.09
CA ASP A 43 -11.78 -3.87 -17.26
C ASP A 43 -12.03 -2.90 -16.11
N ALA A 44 -12.99 -1.98 -16.32
CA ALA A 44 -13.31 -0.95 -15.33
C ALA A 44 -13.85 -1.54 -14.02
N GLN A 45 -14.65 -2.60 -14.10
CA GLN A 45 -15.21 -3.24 -12.91
C GLN A 45 -14.14 -3.91 -12.06
N ALA A 46 -13.25 -4.68 -12.70
CA ALA A 46 -12.13 -5.31 -12.01
C ALA A 46 -11.18 -4.25 -11.41
N ALA A 47 -10.92 -3.17 -12.15
CA ALA A 47 -10.09 -2.07 -11.66
C ALA A 47 -10.70 -1.40 -10.43
N GLU A 48 -12.01 -1.18 -10.41
CA GLU A 48 -12.70 -0.60 -9.26
C GLU A 48 -12.62 -1.51 -8.03
N GLU A 49 -12.84 -2.80 -8.20
CA GLU A 49 -12.73 -3.79 -7.13
C GLU A 49 -11.32 -3.83 -6.56
N GLN A 50 -10.32 -3.86 -7.43
CA GLN A 50 -8.90 -3.84 -7.01
C GLN A 50 -8.55 -2.55 -6.31
N TYR A 51 -9.08 -1.42 -6.77
CA TYR A 51 -8.87 -0.14 -6.10
C TYR A 51 -9.40 -0.16 -4.67
N GLN A 52 -10.58 -0.72 -4.43
CA GLN A 52 -11.12 -0.83 -3.07
C GLN A 52 -10.23 -1.67 -2.18
N VAL A 53 -9.69 -2.78 -2.68
CA VAL A 53 -8.77 -3.64 -1.94
C VAL A 53 -7.50 -2.87 -1.57
N ILE A 54 -6.89 -2.21 -2.55
CA ILE A 54 -5.63 -1.47 -2.30
C ILE A 54 -5.85 -0.27 -1.38
N ALA A 55 -6.97 0.42 -1.50
CA ALA A 55 -7.30 1.55 -0.63
C ALA A 55 -7.36 1.12 0.84
N ARG A 56 -7.98 -0.01 1.13
CA ARG A 56 -8.02 -0.58 2.48
C ARG A 56 -6.63 -0.91 3.00
N LYS A 57 -5.79 -1.53 2.16
CA LYS A 57 -4.42 -1.89 2.54
C LYS A 57 -3.56 -0.65 2.77
N LEU A 58 -3.72 0.37 1.95
CA LEU A 58 -3.02 1.64 2.12
C LEU A 58 -3.44 2.32 3.43
N ASP A 59 -4.72 2.33 3.75
CA ASP A 59 -5.21 2.92 5.00
C ASP A 59 -4.66 2.18 6.22
N LYS A 60 -4.61 0.84 6.19
CA LYS A 60 -4.00 0.04 7.25
C LYS A 60 -2.51 0.34 7.38
N THR A 61 -1.82 0.49 6.26
CA THR A 61 -0.39 0.79 6.23
C THR A 61 -0.11 2.16 6.85
N ALA A 62 -0.95 3.15 6.57
CA ALA A 62 -0.86 4.47 7.20
C ALA A 62 -1.12 4.40 8.71
N ALA A 63 -2.13 3.64 9.13
CA ALA A 63 -2.49 3.48 10.55
C ALA A 63 -1.37 2.83 11.36
N THR A 64 -0.59 1.94 10.74
CA THR A 64 0.53 1.27 11.41
C THR A 64 1.86 2.02 11.30
N SER A 65 1.84 3.22 10.74
CA SER A 65 3.03 4.07 10.52
C SER A 65 4.09 3.45 9.60
N THR A 66 3.73 2.41 8.84
CA THR A 66 4.62 1.83 7.82
C THR A 66 4.86 2.82 6.69
N MET A 67 3.84 3.55 6.30
CA MET A 67 3.92 4.63 5.33
C MET A 67 3.27 5.89 5.91
N HIS A 68 3.81 7.05 5.55
CA HIS A 68 3.25 8.31 6.00
C HIS A 68 1.86 8.53 5.39
N LYS A 69 0.92 9.07 6.16
CA LYS A 69 -0.46 9.32 5.71
C LYS A 69 -0.55 10.18 4.44
N LYS A 70 0.35 11.14 4.28
CA LYS A 70 0.39 11.98 3.07
C LYS A 70 0.78 11.17 1.83
N THR A 71 1.73 10.24 1.96
CA THR A 71 2.15 9.35 0.89
C THR A 71 0.98 8.45 0.48
N VAL A 72 0.27 7.89 1.46
CA VAL A 72 -0.91 7.06 1.22
C VAL A 72 -1.99 7.85 0.51
N ALA A 73 -2.27 9.06 0.96
CA ALA A 73 -3.27 9.93 0.33
C ALA A 73 -2.94 10.22 -1.14
N ARG A 74 -1.68 10.50 -1.45
CA ARG A 74 -1.23 10.72 -2.84
C ARG A 74 -1.41 9.48 -3.69
N LYS A 75 -1.02 8.30 -3.19
CA LYS A 75 -1.18 7.04 -3.91
C LYS A 75 -2.65 6.75 -4.19
N LYS A 76 -3.52 6.89 -3.20
CA LYS A 76 -4.96 6.68 -3.35
C LYS A 76 -5.54 7.63 -4.41
N SER A 77 -5.16 8.90 -4.36
CA SER A 77 -5.64 9.90 -5.33
C SER A 77 -5.20 9.57 -6.76
N ARG A 78 -3.94 9.21 -6.96
CA ARG A 78 -3.40 8.86 -8.28
C ARG A 78 -4.08 7.62 -8.85
N LEU A 79 -4.26 6.59 -8.03
CA LEU A 79 -4.92 5.35 -8.45
C LEU A 79 -6.40 5.58 -8.75
N ALA A 80 -7.09 6.38 -7.95
CA ALA A 80 -8.47 6.76 -8.19
C ALA A 80 -8.63 7.47 -9.53
N LYS A 81 -7.72 8.38 -9.87
CA LYS A 81 -7.73 9.07 -11.17
C LYS A 81 -7.60 8.10 -12.33
N LYS A 82 -6.71 7.12 -12.22
CA LYS A 82 -6.53 6.09 -13.26
C LYS A 82 -7.80 5.27 -13.47
N VAL A 83 -8.43 4.85 -12.38
CA VAL A 83 -9.68 4.07 -12.44
C VAL A 83 -10.81 4.91 -13.01
N ASN A 84 -10.95 6.15 -12.60
CA ASN A 84 -11.99 7.05 -13.11
C ASN A 84 -11.81 7.36 -14.60
N ALA A 85 -10.56 7.53 -15.06
CA ALA A 85 -10.26 7.74 -16.48
C ALA A 85 -10.70 6.53 -17.30
N LEU A 86 -10.49 5.31 -16.79
CA LEU A 86 -10.92 4.08 -17.43
C LEU A 86 -12.45 4.00 -17.55
N LYS A 87 -13.16 4.39 -16.49
CA LYS A 87 -14.64 4.41 -16.49
C LYS A 87 -15.18 5.38 -17.52
N VAL A 88 -14.59 6.56 -17.65
CA VAL A 88 -15.01 7.58 -18.62
C VAL A 88 -14.79 7.08 -20.04
N LYS A 89 -13.68 6.39 -20.32
CA LYS A 89 -13.38 5.87 -21.65
C LYS A 89 -14.36 4.80 -22.14
N LYS A 90 -15.12 4.19 -21.23
CA LYS A 90 -16.05 3.11 -21.57
C LYS A 90 -17.45 3.61 -21.96
N VAL A 91 -17.69 4.88 -21.96
CA VAL A 91 -18.97 5.46 -22.41
C VAL A 91 -19.03 5.65 -23.96
#